data_b7cb163ad4f56713224f0867773c6a8f
#
_entry.id   b7cb163ad4f56713224f0867773c6a8f
#
_cell.length_a   1.000
_cell.length_b   1.000
_cell.length_c   1.000
_cell.angle_alpha   90.00
_cell.angle_beta   90.00
_cell.angle_gamma   90.00
#
_symmetry.space_group_name_H-M   'P 1'
#
loop_
_entity.id
_entity.type
_entity.pdbx_description
1 polymer ?
#
loop_
_entity_poly.entity_id
_entity_poly.type
_entity_poly.pdbx_seq_one_letter_code
_entity_poly.pdbx_strand_id
1 'polypeptide(L)'
;MNSYILISTALQSHVRIYLADTSEVVECARLTHDLWPSSCAALGRSLSITAVMASMLKNENENITTIINGNGPIGTIMCVADGSGKIKGFCGDNAIYLKRNSDNSLIVGDIVGKDGYLRVIKDLKMKNNYVSETKLVSGEISEDFAYYYRSSEQTPCIISSGVSIGPNYNVESAGCLFIELMPGYTEKDIEYVEGLIGVINSKSISTLLKEGINPDDYLKSLFKDIVFLDKKNIKYECGCSREKFYNNLSTLPKKDILDLLNEGDIETKCEFCNKKYSFSKEDLKDLIKWK
;
A
#
# COMPACT_ATOMS: atom_id res chain seq x y z
N MET A 1 -11.33 11.28 11.47
CA MET A 1 -11.52 9.87 11.88
C MET A 1 -10.18 9.18 11.69
N ASN A 2 -9.71 8.38 12.64
CA ASN A 2 -8.41 7.71 12.48
C ASN A 2 -8.55 6.51 11.54
N SER A 3 -7.61 6.32 10.64
CA SER A 3 -7.55 5.12 9.80
C SER A 3 -7.30 3.86 10.61
N TYR A 4 -7.93 2.75 10.25
CA TYR A 4 -7.83 1.49 10.97
C TYR A 4 -8.11 0.28 10.08
N ILE A 5 -7.79 -0.91 10.59
CA ILE A 5 -8.12 -2.19 9.98
C ILE A 5 -8.91 -3.03 11.00
N LEU A 6 -10.11 -3.45 10.62
CA LEU A 6 -10.87 -4.48 11.32
C LEU A 6 -10.38 -5.85 10.87
N ILE A 7 -10.08 -6.71 11.81
CA ILE A 7 -9.68 -8.10 11.58
C ILE A 7 -10.75 -9.01 12.16
N SER A 8 -11.28 -9.89 11.32
CA SER A 8 -12.36 -10.78 11.69
C SER A 8 -12.23 -12.14 11.01
N THR A 9 -13.04 -13.09 11.48
CA THR A 9 -13.10 -14.43 10.92
C THR A 9 -14.56 -14.87 10.79
N ALA A 10 -14.83 -15.78 9.88
CA ALA A 10 -16.15 -16.35 9.63
C ALA A 10 -16.04 -17.80 9.11
N LEU A 11 -17.16 -18.44 8.84
CA LEU A 11 -17.26 -19.81 8.33
C LEU A 11 -16.40 -20.77 9.18
N GLN A 12 -16.65 -20.79 10.49
CA GLN A 12 -15.91 -21.63 11.45
C GLN A 12 -14.39 -21.39 11.44
N SER A 13 -13.96 -20.15 11.19
CA SER A 13 -12.57 -19.73 11.04
C SER A 13 -11.88 -20.19 9.74
N HIS A 14 -12.63 -20.72 8.78
CA HIS A 14 -12.10 -21.03 7.44
C HIS A 14 -11.88 -19.78 6.57
N VAL A 15 -12.38 -18.62 7.00
CA VAL A 15 -12.22 -17.35 6.30
C VAL A 15 -11.68 -16.30 7.24
N ARG A 16 -10.63 -15.60 6.83
CA ARG A 16 -10.13 -14.39 7.47
C ARG A 16 -10.51 -13.18 6.65
N ILE A 17 -10.97 -12.14 7.35
CA ILE A 17 -11.53 -10.94 6.71
C ILE A 17 -10.85 -9.72 7.31
N TYR A 18 -10.36 -8.84 6.43
CA TYR A 18 -9.77 -7.56 6.80
C TYR A 18 -10.57 -6.46 6.09
N LEU A 19 -11.08 -5.50 6.84
CA LEU A 19 -11.67 -4.30 6.28
C LEU A 19 -10.91 -3.09 6.80
N ALA A 20 -10.26 -2.39 5.89
CA ALA A 20 -9.48 -1.20 6.18
C ALA A 20 -10.24 0.07 5.78
N ASP A 21 -10.35 1.03 6.70
CA ASP A 21 -10.57 2.44 6.40
C ASP A 21 -9.22 3.13 6.39
N THR A 22 -8.78 3.55 5.20
CA THR A 22 -7.48 4.17 4.98
C THR A 22 -7.61 5.64 4.56
N SER A 23 -8.78 6.25 4.77
CA SER A 23 -9.11 7.58 4.25
C SER A 23 -8.09 8.63 4.69
N GLU A 24 -7.73 8.68 5.98
CA GLU A 24 -6.73 9.63 6.50
C GLU A 24 -5.32 9.33 5.98
N VAL A 25 -4.94 8.04 5.91
CA VAL A 25 -3.64 7.62 5.36
C VAL A 25 -3.47 8.10 3.91
N VAL A 26 -4.51 7.90 3.08
CA VAL A 26 -4.45 8.27 1.66
C VAL A 26 -4.50 9.79 1.49
N GLU A 27 -5.28 10.51 2.30
CA GLU A 27 -5.29 11.98 2.27
C GLU A 27 -3.93 12.57 2.71
N CYS A 28 -3.30 11.99 3.74
CA CYS A 28 -1.93 12.37 4.14
C CYS A 28 -0.92 12.14 3.01
N ALA A 29 -1.02 11.01 2.30
CA ALA A 29 -0.17 10.74 1.15
C ALA A 29 -0.41 11.75 0.02
N ARG A 30 -1.70 12.05 -0.27
CA ARG A 30 -2.07 13.03 -1.28
C ARG A 30 -1.48 14.41 -1.00
N LEU A 31 -1.63 14.89 0.24
CA LEU A 31 -1.08 16.18 0.67
C LEU A 31 0.46 16.18 0.66
N THR A 32 1.08 15.08 1.09
CA THR A 32 2.54 14.96 1.14
C THR A 32 3.18 15.04 -0.24
N HIS A 33 2.54 14.44 -1.24
CA HIS A 33 3.09 14.29 -2.59
C HIS A 33 2.40 15.16 -3.64
N ASP A 34 1.41 15.98 -3.24
CA ASP A 34 0.60 16.81 -4.16
C ASP A 34 -0.02 15.95 -5.28
N LEU A 35 -0.68 14.85 -4.88
CA LEU A 35 -1.18 13.89 -5.85
C LEU A 35 -2.43 14.38 -6.58
N TRP A 36 -2.42 14.27 -7.89
CA TRP A 36 -3.59 14.43 -8.73
C TRP A 36 -4.51 13.20 -8.65
N PRO A 37 -5.79 13.30 -9.04
CA PRO A 37 -6.80 12.28 -8.76
C PRO A 37 -6.42 10.86 -9.18
N SER A 38 -5.88 10.65 -10.39
CA SER A 38 -5.56 9.29 -10.85
C SER A 38 -4.34 8.71 -10.15
N SER A 39 -3.29 9.53 -9.93
CA SER A 39 -2.12 9.12 -9.14
C SER A 39 -2.50 8.84 -7.68
N CYS A 40 -3.41 9.66 -7.11
CA CYS A 40 -3.94 9.45 -5.77
C CYS A 40 -4.74 8.15 -5.66
N ALA A 41 -5.56 7.81 -6.66
CA ALA A 41 -6.30 6.56 -6.68
C ALA A 41 -5.38 5.34 -6.76
N ALA A 42 -4.36 5.37 -7.62
CA ALA A 42 -3.41 4.27 -7.77
C ALA A 42 -2.57 4.05 -6.50
N LEU A 43 -1.94 5.12 -5.98
CA LEU A 43 -1.15 5.02 -4.75
C LEU A 43 -2.03 4.66 -3.55
N GLY A 44 -3.23 5.22 -3.45
CA GLY A 44 -4.16 4.97 -2.34
C GLY A 44 -4.64 3.51 -2.29
N ARG A 45 -4.99 2.89 -3.44
CA ARG A 45 -5.30 1.45 -3.50
C ARG A 45 -4.11 0.61 -3.04
N SER A 46 -2.91 0.94 -3.52
CA SER A 46 -1.67 0.24 -3.15
C SER A 46 -1.36 0.37 -1.66
N LEU A 47 -1.49 1.56 -1.08
CA LEU A 47 -1.35 1.80 0.36
C LEU A 47 -2.36 0.97 1.16
N SER A 48 -3.64 0.97 0.76
CA SER A 48 -4.69 0.26 1.47
C SER A 48 -4.44 -1.24 1.54
N ILE A 49 -4.04 -1.86 0.43
CA ILE A 49 -3.74 -3.29 0.39
C ILE A 49 -2.46 -3.59 1.16
N THR A 50 -1.40 -2.77 1.00
CA THR A 50 -0.13 -2.95 1.72
C THR A 50 -0.32 -2.83 3.24
N ALA A 51 -1.20 -1.92 3.71
CA ALA A 51 -1.55 -1.81 5.13
C ALA A 51 -2.21 -3.09 5.65
N VAL A 52 -3.15 -3.66 4.90
CA VAL A 52 -3.78 -4.95 5.25
C VAL A 52 -2.73 -6.05 5.31
N MET A 53 -1.86 -6.17 4.31
CA MET A 53 -0.77 -7.17 4.30
C MET A 53 0.16 -7.02 5.51
N ALA A 54 0.49 -5.78 5.91
CA ALA A 54 1.32 -5.53 7.08
C ALA A 54 0.61 -5.89 8.40
N SER A 55 -0.72 -5.79 8.45
CA SER A 55 -1.49 -6.21 9.63
C SER A 55 -1.43 -7.71 9.90
N MET A 56 -1.03 -8.51 8.90
CA MET A 56 -0.82 -9.97 9.00
C MET A 56 0.57 -10.34 9.55
N LEU A 57 1.49 -9.38 9.66
CA LEU A 57 2.82 -9.60 10.23
C LEU A 57 2.73 -9.96 11.73
N LYS A 58 3.64 -10.83 12.18
CA LYS A 58 3.62 -11.33 13.56
C LYS A 58 4.18 -10.32 14.56
N ASN A 59 5.19 -9.56 14.15
CA ASN A 59 5.90 -8.62 15.01
C ASN A 59 5.81 -7.19 14.48
N GLU A 60 5.72 -6.22 15.39
CA GLU A 60 5.60 -4.81 15.05
C GLU A 60 6.78 -4.24 14.25
N ASN A 61 7.98 -4.81 14.43
CA ASN A 61 9.21 -4.39 13.76
C ASN A 61 9.45 -5.08 12.41
N GLU A 62 8.62 -6.02 12.03
CA GLU A 62 8.63 -6.62 10.69
C GLU A 62 8.06 -5.63 9.68
N ASN A 63 8.53 -5.70 8.43
CA ASN A 63 8.10 -4.79 7.37
C ASN A 63 7.69 -5.54 6.11
N ILE A 64 6.76 -4.94 5.39
CA ILE A 64 6.42 -5.33 4.03
C ILE A 64 6.63 -4.15 3.09
N THR A 65 7.25 -4.42 1.95
CA THR A 65 7.40 -3.47 0.86
C THR A 65 6.73 -4.04 -0.38
N THR A 66 5.85 -3.25 -0.99
CA THR A 66 5.23 -3.57 -2.28
C THR A 66 5.72 -2.60 -3.35
N ILE A 67 6.10 -3.14 -4.50
CA ILE A 67 6.60 -2.37 -5.64
C ILE A 67 5.79 -2.79 -6.86
N ILE A 68 5.13 -1.83 -7.47
CA ILE A 68 4.34 -2.03 -8.70
C ILE A 68 4.97 -1.17 -9.80
N ASN A 69 5.27 -1.81 -10.91
CA ASN A 69 5.70 -1.12 -12.14
C ASN A 69 5.12 -1.86 -13.34
N GLY A 70 4.17 -1.25 -14.01
CA GLY A 70 3.50 -1.81 -15.19
C GLY A 70 3.92 -1.14 -16.50
N ASN A 71 5.00 -0.34 -16.49
CA ASN A 71 5.45 0.48 -17.62
C ASN A 71 4.41 1.52 -18.08
N GLY A 72 3.43 1.84 -17.22
CA GLY A 72 2.49 2.93 -17.45
C GLY A 72 3.08 4.30 -17.04
N PRO A 73 2.39 5.39 -17.36
CA PRO A 73 2.89 6.76 -17.12
C PRO A 73 3.12 7.11 -15.65
N ILE A 74 2.47 6.43 -14.70
CA ILE A 74 2.70 6.67 -13.27
C ILE A 74 4.10 6.26 -12.80
N GLY A 75 4.80 5.44 -13.60
CA GLY A 75 6.08 4.88 -13.22
C GLY A 75 5.96 3.85 -12.09
N THR A 76 6.90 3.87 -11.17
CA THR A 76 6.92 2.92 -10.03
C THR A 76 6.07 3.44 -8.89
N ILE A 77 5.19 2.59 -8.38
CA ILE A 77 4.50 2.78 -7.10
C ILE A 77 5.21 1.94 -6.04
N MET A 78 5.62 2.56 -4.93
CA MET A 78 6.24 1.85 -3.82
C MET A 78 5.53 2.18 -2.52
N CYS A 79 5.12 1.15 -1.79
CA CYS A 79 4.54 1.28 -0.45
C CYS A 79 5.35 0.44 0.55
N VAL A 80 5.51 0.96 1.76
CA VAL A 80 6.18 0.28 2.87
C VAL A 80 5.31 0.40 4.11
N ALA A 81 5.00 -0.73 4.73
CA ALA A 81 4.26 -0.76 5.99
C ALA A 81 4.92 -1.70 6.99
N ASP A 82 4.74 -1.44 8.29
CA ASP A 82 5.23 -2.30 9.37
C ASP A 82 4.08 -2.88 10.20
N GLY A 83 4.42 -3.88 11.03
CA GLY A 83 3.45 -4.55 11.89
C GLY A 83 2.88 -3.65 12.99
N SER A 84 3.45 -2.45 13.25
CA SER A 84 2.91 -1.46 14.18
C SER A 84 1.82 -0.56 13.58
N GLY A 85 1.53 -0.70 12.27
CA GLY A 85 0.52 0.08 11.55
C GLY A 85 1.03 1.39 10.94
N LYS A 86 2.33 1.60 10.86
CA LYS A 86 2.91 2.72 10.12
C LYS A 86 3.02 2.37 8.66
N ILE A 87 2.54 3.26 7.81
CA ILE A 87 2.62 3.09 6.36
C ILE A 87 3.09 4.37 5.68
N LYS A 88 3.78 4.21 4.57
CA LYS A 88 4.23 5.27 3.68
C LYS A 88 4.34 4.75 2.26
N GLY A 89 4.26 5.64 1.28
CA GLY A 89 4.41 5.26 -0.13
C GLY A 89 4.59 6.49 -1.00
N PHE A 90 4.98 6.25 -2.24
CA PHE A 90 5.08 7.26 -3.30
C PHE A 90 4.85 6.62 -4.66
N CYS A 91 4.65 7.45 -5.69
CA CYS A 91 4.64 7.05 -7.10
C CYS A 91 5.57 7.95 -7.91
N GLY A 92 5.99 7.45 -9.07
CA GLY A 92 6.95 8.13 -9.93
C GLY A 92 6.41 9.44 -10.51
N ASP A 93 5.14 9.48 -10.91
CA ASP A 93 4.46 10.69 -11.38
C ASP A 93 3.23 10.98 -10.52
N ASN A 94 3.25 12.13 -9.85
CA ASN A 94 2.18 12.59 -8.98
C ASN A 94 1.07 13.37 -9.70
N ALA A 95 1.28 13.81 -10.94
CA ALA A 95 0.45 14.78 -11.65
C ALA A 95 -0.37 14.18 -12.80
N ILE A 96 -0.81 12.92 -12.67
CA ILE A 96 -1.62 12.28 -13.71
C ILE A 96 -3.11 12.46 -13.44
N TYR A 97 -3.81 12.94 -14.45
CA TYR A 97 -5.25 13.02 -14.50
C TYR A 97 -5.76 12.39 -15.80
N LEU A 98 -6.36 11.22 -15.70
CA LEU A 98 -7.10 10.60 -16.79
C LEU A 98 -8.60 10.83 -16.65
N LYS A 99 -9.31 10.83 -17.77
CA LYS A 99 -10.78 10.93 -17.79
C LYS A 99 -11.39 9.77 -17.03
N ARG A 100 -12.47 10.05 -16.32
CA ARG A 100 -13.28 9.04 -15.67
C ARG A 100 -14.02 8.17 -16.70
N ASN A 101 -14.26 6.93 -16.35
CA ASN A 101 -15.16 6.05 -17.12
C ASN A 101 -16.61 6.60 -17.13
N SER A 102 -17.48 6.00 -17.94
CA SER A 102 -18.90 6.35 -18.01
C SER A 102 -19.62 6.24 -16.66
N ASP A 103 -19.15 5.37 -15.76
CA ASP A 103 -19.61 5.21 -14.38
C ASP A 103 -18.95 6.17 -13.39
N ASN A 104 -18.17 7.13 -13.89
CA ASN A 104 -17.41 8.11 -13.11
C ASN A 104 -16.24 7.53 -12.28
N SER A 105 -15.83 6.28 -12.50
CA SER A 105 -14.64 5.67 -11.88
C SER A 105 -13.36 6.15 -12.54
N LEU A 106 -12.26 6.25 -11.77
CA LEU A 106 -10.93 6.57 -12.29
C LEU A 106 -10.32 5.34 -12.96
N ILE A 107 -9.74 5.51 -14.13
CA ILE A 107 -9.06 4.46 -14.89
C ILE A 107 -7.65 4.31 -14.31
N VAL A 108 -7.44 3.34 -13.42
CA VAL A 108 -6.13 3.13 -12.77
C VAL A 108 -5.24 2.23 -13.64
N GLY A 109 -5.79 1.22 -14.28
CA GLY A 109 -5.04 0.30 -15.13
C GLY A 109 -4.27 0.97 -16.26
N ASP A 110 -4.86 2.01 -16.87
CA ASP A 110 -4.19 2.75 -17.96
C ASP A 110 -2.98 3.56 -17.49
N ILE A 111 -2.98 4.05 -16.25
CA ILE A 111 -1.83 4.80 -15.72
C ILE A 111 -0.75 3.89 -15.13
N VAL A 112 -1.13 2.74 -14.58
CA VAL A 112 -0.19 1.77 -14.04
C VAL A 112 0.45 0.95 -15.16
N GLY A 113 -0.34 0.56 -16.18
CA GLY A 113 0.06 -0.37 -17.20
C GLY A 113 0.06 -1.82 -16.69
N LYS A 114 0.33 -2.76 -17.58
CA LYS A 114 0.33 -4.20 -17.25
C LYS A 114 1.57 -4.96 -17.74
N ASP A 115 2.47 -4.29 -18.48
CA ASP A 115 3.69 -4.91 -18.99
C ASP A 115 4.82 -4.82 -17.97
N GLY A 116 4.60 -5.44 -16.80
CA GLY A 116 5.53 -5.35 -15.70
C GLY A 116 5.20 -6.27 -14.55
N TYR A 117 5.49 -5.82 -13.34
CA TYR A 117 5.49 -6.70 -12.18
C TYR A 117 4.90 -6.04 -10.91
N LEU A 118 4.41 -6.89 -10.03
CA LEU A 118 4.21 -6.65 -8.60
C LEU A 118 5.26 -7.44 -7.84
N ARG A 119 6.13 -6.74 -7.11
CA ARG A 119 7.14 -7.33 -6.22
C ARG A 119 6.77 -7.06 -4.78
N VAL A 120 6.82 -8.11 -3.97
CA VAL A 120 6.60 -8.05 -2.53
C VAL A 120 7.86 -8.49 -1.80
N ILE A 121 8.32 -7.66 -0.85
CA ILE A 121 9.47 -7.91 -0.02
C ILE A 121 9.00 -7.93 1.43
N LYS A 122 9.18 -9.07 2.13
CA LYS A 122 8.89 -9.21 3.56
C LYS A 122 10.21 -9.24 4.32
N ASP A 123 10.47 -8.20 5.13
CA ASP A 123 11.58 -8.17 6.10
C ASP A 123 11.06 -8.68 7.46
N LEU A 124 11.21 -9.97 7.67
CA LEU A 124 10.78 -10.66 8.88
C LEU A 124 11.87 -10.69 9.97
N LYS A 125 12.87 -9.79 9.86
CA LYS A 125 14.04 -9.73 10.76
C LYS A 125 14.85 -11.02 10.78
N MET A 126 14.79 -11.77 9.70
CA MET A 126 15.62 -12.95 9.45
C MET A 126 16.90 -12.56 8.69
N LYS A 127 17.82 -13.54 8.50
CA LYS A 127 19.08 -13.29 7.79
C LYS A 127 18.89 -12.72 6.39
N ASN A 128 17.85 -13.16 5.68
CA ASN A 128 17.52 -12.71 4.33
C ASN A 128 16.05 -12.31 4.29
N ASN A 129 15.74 -11.30 3.49
CA ASN A 129 14.36 -10.93 3.20
C ASN A 129 13.71 -11.97 2.30
N TYR A 130 12.43 -12.22 2.51
CA TYR A 130 11.63 -12.98 1.56
C TYR A 130 11.20 -12.04 0.42
N VAL A 131 11.53 -12.41 -0.80
CA VAL A 131 11.21 -11.63 -2.01
C VAL A 131 10.45 -12.51 -2.97
N SER A 132 9.28 -12.05 -3.41
CA SER A 132 8.53 -12.68 -4.48
C SER A 132 8.03 -11.65 -5.48
N GLU A 133 7.84 -12.10 -6.72
CA GLU A 133 7.46 -11.26 -7.84
C GLU A 133 6.48 -11.99 -8.75
N THR A 134 5.46 -11.28 -9.21
CA THR A 134 4.52 -11.76 -10.21
C THR A 134 4.32 -10.72 -11.30
N LYS A 135 3.97 -11.17 -12.50
CA LYS A 135 3.52 -10.26 -13.56
C LYS A 135 2.22 -9.58 -13.17
N LEU A 136 2.00 -8.38 -13.65
CA LEU A 136 0.71 -7.72 -13.58
C LEU A 136 -0.28 -8.38 -14.55
N VAL A 137 -1.55 -8.37 -14.19
CA VAL A 137 -2.65 -8.92 -15.00
C VAL A 137 -3.54 -7.83 -15.58
N SER A 138 -3.78 -6.75 -14.83
CA SER A 138 -4.66 -5.66 -15.28
C SER A 138 -4.11 -4.24 -15.03
N GLY A 139 -3.24 -4.06 -14.04
CA GLY A 139 -2.84 -2.75 -13.55
C GLY A 139 -3.89 -2.06 -12.67
N GLU A 140 -5.05 -2.71 -12.42
CA GLU A 140 -6.12 -2.18 -11.53
C GLU A 140 -5.79 -2.36 -10.04
N ILE A 141 -4.61 -2.87 -9.73
CA ILE A 141 -4.04 -3.05 -8.39
C ILE A 141 -4.70 -4.20 -7.61
N SER A 142 -6.00 -4.16 -7.34
CA SER A 142 -6.68 -5.21 -6.57
C SER A 142 -6.58 -6.59 -7.22
N GLU A 143 -6.77 -6.68 -8.52
CA GLU A 143 -6.66 -7.91 -9.29
C GLU A 143 -5.20 -8.42 -9.33
N ASP A 144 -4.24 -7.51 -9.43
CA ASP A 144 -2.81 -7.85 -9.45
C ASP A 144 -2.35 -8.43 -8.11
N PHE A 145 -2.84 -7.86 -6.99
CA PHE A 145 -2.58 -8.42 -5.66
C PHE A 145 -3.32 -9.75 -5.44
N ALA A 146 -4.56 -9.90 -5.93
CA ALA A 146 -5.27 -11.18 -5.85
C ALA A 146 -4.54 -12.27 -6.65
N TYR A 147 -4.01 -11.93 -7.82
CA TYR A 147 -3.16 -12.83 -8.60
C TYR A 147 -1.86 -13.19 -7.86
N TYR A 148 -1.21 -12.21 -7.20
CA TYR A 148 -0.04 -12.44 -6.36
C TYR A 148 -0.33 -13.44 -5.24
N TYR A 149 -1.42 -13.25 -4.50
CA TYR A 149 -1.80 -14.16 -3.42
C TYR A 149 -2.06 -15.58 -3.91
N ARG A 150 -2.77 -15.71 -5.03
CA ARG A 150 -3.04 -17.01 -5.63
C ARG A 150 -1.77 -17.72 -6.12
N SER A 151 -0.84 -16.98 -6.76
CA SER A 151 0.32 -17.57 -7.44
C SER A 151 1.54 -17.73 -6.53
N SER A 152 1.81 -16.79 -5.63
CA SER A 152 2.99 -16.76 -4.76
C SER A 152 2.70 -17.20 -3.34
N GLU A 153 1.61 -16.74 -2.74
CA GLU A 153 1.23 -17.11 -1.37
C GLU A 153 0.39 -18.41 -1.34
N GLN A 154 -0.08 -18.87 -2.50
CA GLN A 154 -0.96 -20.05 -2.65
C GLN A 154 -2.23 -19.96 -1.80
N THR A 155 -2.71 -18.74 -1.55
CA THR A 155 -3.88 -18.45 -0.75
C THR A 155 -4.95 -17.82 -1.64
N PRO A 156 -6.08 -18.51 -1.88
CA PRO A 156 -7.21 -17.91 -2.60
C PRO A 156 -7.78 -16.74 -1.80
N CYS A 157 -8.01 -15.61 -2.47
CA CYS A 157 -8.54 -14.42 -1.81
C CYS A 157 -9.40 -13.57 -2.75
N ILE A 158 -10.24 -12.73 -2.15
CA ILE A 158 -10.93 -11.61 -2.81
C ILE A 158 -10.35 -10.33 -2.25
N ILE A 159 -9.95 -9.42 -3.15
CA ILE A 159 -9.44 -8.09 -2.79
C ILE A 159 -10.26 -7.05 -3.53
N SER A 160 -10.86 -6.12 -2.78
CA SER A 160 -11.54 -4.95 -3.32
C SER A 160 -10.98 -3.71 -2.64
N SER A 161 -10.40 -2.81 -3.40
CA SER A 161 -9.88 -1.53 -2.91
C SER A 161 -10.44 -0.36 -3.69
N GLY A 162 -10.57 0.79 -3.04
CA GLY A 162 -11.12 1.98 -3.69
C GLY A 162 -10.69 3.27 -3.02
N VAL A 163 -10.67 4.33 -3.80
CA VAL A 163 -10.44 5.71 -3.36
C VAL A 163 -11.50 6.60 -4.00
N SER A 164 -12.29 7.29 -3.16
CA SER A 164 -13.24 8.31 -3.60
C SER A 164 -12.60 9.69 -3.46
N ILE A 165 -12.55 10.42 -4.57
CA ILE A 165 -11.96 11.74 -4.63
C ILE A 165 -13.05 12.76 -4.92
N GLY A 166 -13.16 13.76 -4.06
CA GLY A 166 -14.14 14.82 -4.13
C GLY A 166 -13.85 15.86 -5.21
N PRO A 167 -14.80 16.82 -5.40
CA PRO A 167 -14.65 17.88 -6.40
C PRO A 167 -13.44 18.79 -6.18
N ASN A 168 -12.98 18.92 -4.95
CA ASN A 168 -11.80 19.71 -4.57
C ASN A 168 -10.53 18.88 -4.54
N TYR A 169 -10.53 17.69 -5.16
CA TYR A 169 -9.43 16.73 -5.22
C TYR A 169 -9.00 16.15 -3.87
N ASN A 170 -9.73 16.40 -2.79
CA ASN A 170 -9.52 15.77 -1.49
C ASN A 170 -10.01 14.31 -1.50
N VAL A 171 -9.40 13.47 -0.68
CA VAL A 171 -9.89 12.11 -0.45
C VAL A 171 -11.12 12.18 0.47
N GLU A 172 -12.27 11.75 -0.06
CA GLU A 172 -13.51 11.65 0.73
C GLU A 172 -13.54 10.34 1.52
N SER A 173 -13.02 9.28 0.92
CA SER A 173 -12.88 7.97 1.53
C SER A 173 -11.91 7.09 0.76
N ALA A 174 -11.25 6.19 1.46
CA ALA A 174 -10.40 5.17 0.87
C ALA A 174 -10.43 3.91 1.75
N GLY A 175 -10.31 2.74 1.14
CA GLY A 175 -10.31 1.51 1.91
C GLY A 175 -10.05 0.26 1.08
N CYS A 176 -9.97 -0.84 1.80
CA CYS A 176 -9.74 -2.17 1.25
C CYS A 176 -10.57 -3.21 2.02
N LEU A 177 -11.25 -4.06 1.29
CA LEU A 177 -11.80 -5.33 1.80
C LEU A 177 -10.92 -6.45 1.27
N PHE A 178 -10.41 -7.27 2.16
CA PHE A 178 -9.58 -8.42 1.85
C PHE A 178 -10.15 -9.64 2.54
N ILE A 179 -10.49 -10.67 1.79
CA ILE A 179 -11.06 -11.92 2.28
C ILE A 179 -10.15 -13.04 1.81
N GLU A 180 -9.60 -13.83 2.71
CA GLU A 180 -8.74 -14.98 2.40
C GLU A 180 -9.30 -16.27 2.97
N LEU A 181 -9.10 -17.36 2.23
CA LEU A 181 -9.41 -18.71 2.68
C LEU A 181 -8.27 -19.26 3.53
N MET A 182 -8.58 -19.69 4.75
CA MET A 182 -7.61 -20.24 5.70
C MET A 182 -7.47 -21.76 5.50
N PRO A 183 -6.32 -22.36 5.83
CA PRO A 183 -6.15 -23.80 5.74
C PRO A 183 -7.29 -24.57 6.40
N GLY A 184 -7.82 -25.58 5.70
CA GLY A 184 -8.97 -26.37 6.17
C GLY A 184 -10.32 -25.96 5.59
N TYR A 185 -10.36 -24.94 4.73
CA TYR A 185 -11.57 -24.54 4.02
C TYR A 185 -12.15 -25.71 3.17
N THR A 186 -13.44 -25.68 2.97
CA THR A 186 -14.21 -26.66 2.18
C THR A 186 -14.68 -26.08 0.84
N GLU A 187 -15.15 -26.92 -0.08
CA GLU A 187 -15.78 -26.45 -1.32
C GLU A 187 -16.97 -25.52 -1.06
N LYS A 188 -17.75 -25.78 0.00
CA LYS A 188 -18.88 -24.91 0.39
C LYS A 188 -18.43 -23.52 0.82
N ASP A 189 -17.26 -23.41 1.44
CA ASP A 189 -16.70 -22.10 1.83
C ASP A 189 -16.27 -21.33 0.58
N ILE A 190 -15.69 -22.01 -0.41
CA ILE A 190 -15.35 -21.41 -1.72
C ILE A 190 -16.63 -20.90 -2.40
N GLU A 191 -17.64 -21.75 -2.56
CA GLU A 191 -18.91 -21.39 -3.20
C GLU A 191 -19.57 -20.19 -2.52
N TYR A 192 -19.53 -20.17 -1.18
CA TYR A 192 -20.07 -19.05 -0.41
C TYR A 192 -19.30 -17.73 -0.69
N VAL A 193 -17.96 -17.77 -0.61
CA VAL A 193 -17.12 -16.59 -0.82
C VAL A 193 -17.19 -16.11 -2.26
N GLU A 194 -17.23 -17.01 -3.25
CA GLU A 194 -17.42 -16.66 -4.66
C GLU A 194 -18.81 -16.02 -4.90
N GLY A 195 -19.84 -16.50 -4.22
CA GLY A 195 -21.17 -15.89 -4.25
C GLY A 195 -21.23 -14.45 -3.77
N LEU A 196 -20.25 -14.00 -2.95
CA LEU A 196 -20.15 -12.62 -2.50
C LEU A 196 -19.55 -11.67 -3.53
N ILE A 197 -18.86 -12.16 -4.56
CA ILE A 197 -18.15 -11.32 -5.55
C ILE A 197 -19.10 -10.31 -6.19
N GLY A 198 -20.29 -10.74 -6.58
CA GLY A 198 -21.31 -9.86 -7.17
C GLY A 198 -21.72 -8.71 -6.22
N VAL A 199 -21.89 -9.02 -4.94
CA VAL A 199 -22.25 -8.03 -3.91
C VAL A 199 -21.09 -7.05 -3.67
N ILE A 200 -19.87 -7.57 -3.52
CA ILE A 200 -18.67 -6.76 -3.28
C ILE A 200 -18.37 -5.84 -4.46
N ASN A 201 -18.52 -6.34 -5.70
CA ASN A 201 -18.27 -5.56 -6.91
C ASN A 201 -19.39 -4.57 -7.23
N SER A 202 -20.61 -4.77 -6.73
CA SER A 202 -21.73 -3.85 -6.95
C SER A 202 -21.50 -2.47 -6.35
N LYS A 203 -20.67 -2.38 -5.29
CA LYS A 203 -20.37 -1.15 -4.60
C LYS A 203 -18.96 -1.20 -3.99
N SER A 204 -18.10 -0.30 -4.44
CA SER A 204 -16.72 -0.26 -3.93
C SER A 204 -16.67 0.06 -2.43
N ILE A 205 -15.65 -0.43 -1.74
CA ILE A 205 -15.46 -0.16 -0.31
C ILE A 205 -15.37 1.35 -0.02
N SER A 206 -14.75 2.14 -0.90
CA SER A 206 -14.69 3.59 -0.75
C SER A 206 -16.08 4.22 -0.85
N THR A 207 -16.95 3.73 -1.72
CA THR A 207 -18.34 4.22 -1.81
C THR A 207 -19.11 3.90 -0.52
N LEU A 208 -18.96 2.71 0.03
CA LEU A 208 -19.61 2.31 1.29
C LEU A 208 -19.18 3.22 2.44
N LEU A 209 -17.88 3.48 2.58
CA LEU A 209 -17.33 4.38 3.61
C LEU A 209 -17.80 5.82 3.41
N LYS A 210 -17.83 6.33 2.18
CA LYS A 210 -18.34 7.67 1.85
C LYS A 210 -19.81 7.86 2.24
N GLU A 211 -20.64 6.84 2.06
CA GLU A 211 -22.06 6.87 2.44
C GLU A 211 -22.27 6.73 3.95
N GLY A 212 -21.20 6.57 4.74
CA GLY A 212 -21.26 6.42 6.18
C GLY A 212 -21.80 5.08 6.66
N ILE A 213 -21.73 4.04 5.79
CA ILE A 213 -22.11 2.68 6.15
C ILE A 213 -21.10 2.18 7.20
N ASN A 214 -21.63 1.71 8.31
CA ASN A 214 -20.78 1.18 9.39
C ASN A 214 -20.06 -0.09 8.90
N PRO A 215 -18.71 -0.16 8.95
CA PRO A 215 -17.95 -1.32 8.51
C PRO A 215 -18.31 -2.63 9.19
N ASP A 216 -18.60 -2.59 10.50
CA ASP A 216 -18.99 -3.78 11.27
C ASP A 216 -20.34 -4.32 10.77
N ASP A 217 -21.30 -3.44 10.51
CA ASP A 217 -22.64 -3.84 10.02
C ASP A 217 -22.57 -4.34 8.57
N TYR A 218 -21.70 -3.74 7.76
CA TYR A 218 -21.44 -4.25 6.41
C TYR A 218 -20.87 -5.67 6.46
N LEU A 219 -19.85 -5.93 7.28
CA LEU A 219 -19.27 -7.26 7.42
C LEU A 219 -20.29 -8.28 7.97
N LYS A 220 -21.14 -7.89 8.93
CA LYS A 220 -22.24 -8.74 9.43
C LYS A 220 -23.29 -9.06 8.35
N SER A 221 -23.47 -8.16 7.38
CA SER A 221 -24.36 -8.43 6.25
C SER A 221 -23.82 -9.47 5.28
N LEU A 222 -22.47 -9.53 5.15
CA LEU A 222 -21.78 -10.53 4.33
C LEU A 222 -21.66 -11.88 5.03
N PHE A 223 -21.41 -11.90 6.35
CA PHE A 223 -21.16 -13.12 7.12
C PHE A 223 -21.98 -13.12 8.41
N LYS A 224 -22.92 -14.04 8.51
CA LYS A 224 -23.82 -14.12 9.69
C LYS A 224 -23.10 -14.58 10.98
N ASP A 225 -22.06 -15.39 10.82
CA ASP A 225 -21.27 -15.97 11.91
C ASP A 225 -19.95 -15.25 12.16
N ILE A 226 -19.84 -14.00 11.70
CA ILE A 226 -18.60 -13.21 11.81
C ILE A 226 -18.21 -12.99 13.28
N VAL A 227 -16.93 -13.18 13.55
CA VAL A 227 -16.29 -12.88 14.84
C VAL A 227 -15.21 -11.85 14.65
N PHE A 228 -15.36 -10.69 15.28
CA PHE A 228 -14.34 -9.65 15.29
C PHE A 228 -13.21 -10.05 16.23
N LEU A 229 -11.98 -10.02 15.74
CA LEU A 229 -10.79 -10.45 16.47
C LEU A 229 -9.98 -9.27 16.99
N ASP A 230 -9.78 -8.24 16.15
CA ASP A 230 -8.94 -7.10 16.48
C ASP A 230 -9.32 -5.87 15.66
N LYS A 231 -8.88 -4.70 16.14
CA LYS A 231 -8.93 -3.42 15.42
C LYS A 231 -7.59 -2.71 15.55
N LYS A 232 -6.81 -2.70 14.47
CA LYS A 232 -5.49 -2.06 14.43
C LYS A 232 -5.61 -0.64 13.89
N ASN A 233 -5.09 0.34 14.61
CA ASN A 233 -4.94 1.70 14.08
C ASN A 233 -3.75 1.74 13.12
N ILE A 234 -3.91 2.50 12.03
CA ILE A 234 -2.86 2.73 11.04
C ILE A 234 -2.67 4.22 10.81
N LYS A 235 -1.47 4.61 10.43
CA LYS A 235 -1.14 6.02 10.16
C LYS A 235 -0.08 6.18 9.08
N TYR A 236 -0.18 7.27 8.30
CA TYR A 236 0.87 7.65 7.38
C TYR A 236 2.05 8.23 8.18
N GLU A 237 3.14 7.48 8.26
CA GLU A 237 4.31 7.89 9.04
C GLU A 237 5.61 7.45 8.37
N CYS A 238 6.52 8.41 8.16
CA CYS A 238 7.85 8.14 7.64
C CYS A 238 8.91 8.29 8.76
N GLY A 239 9.56 7.20 9.11
CA GLY A 239 10.65 7.19 10.10
C GLY A 239 12.03 7.58 9.52
N CYS A 240 12.09 8.47 8.51
CA CYS A 240 13.37 8.98 8.01
C CYS A 240 14.02 9.97 9.00
N SER A 241 15.33 10.03 8.99
CA SER A 241 16.10 10.97 9.79
C SER A 241 17.38 11.39 9.05
N ARG A 242 17.97 12.53 9.44
CA ARG A 242 19.27 12.97 8.91
C ARG A 242 20.35 11.92 9.09
N GLU A 243 20.34 11.26 10.25
CA GLU A 243 21.29 10.18 10.57
C GLU A 243 21.17 9.00 9.60
N LYS A 244 19.93 8.55 9.29
CA LYS A 244 19.72 7.48 8.31
C LYS A 244 20.25 7.86 6.93
N PHE A 245 20.02 9.11 6.49
CA PHE A 245 20.56 9.58 5.22
C PHE A 245 22.10 9.70 5.25
N TYR A 246 22.68 10.17 6.35
CA TYR A 246 24.12 10.19 6.55
C TYR A 246 24.73 8.78 6.47
N ASN A 247 24.12 7.82 7.13
CA ASN A 247 24.57 6.43 7.08
C ASN A 247 24.44 5.84 5.66
N ASN A 248 23.39 6.20 4.91
CA ASN A 248 23.27 5.79 3.51
C ASN A 248 24.38 6.43 2.65
N LEU A 249 24.67 7.71 2.81
CA LEU A 249 25.81 8.36 2.14
C LEU A 249 27.12 7.66 2.45
N SER A 250 27.32 7.16 3.67
CA SER A 250 28.52 6.41 4.06
C SER A 250 28.71 5.11 3.29
N THR A 251 27.66 4.56 2.67
CA THR A 251 27.75 3.32 1.86
C THR A 251 28.22 3.58 0.43
N LEU A 252 28.17 4.83 -0.05
CA LEU A 252 28.61 5.19 -1.39
C LEU A 252 30.11 4.93 -1.59
N PRO A 253 30.56 4.58 -2.79
CA PRO A 253 31.98 4.51 -3.13
C PRO A 253 32.70 5.84 -2.82
N LYS A 254 33.98 5.77 -2.42
CA LYS A 254 34.78 6.96 -2.11
C LYS A 254 34.80 7.98 -3.25
N LYS A 255 34.83 7.50 -4.49
CA LYS A 255 34.80 8.36 -5.68
C LYS A 255 33.53 9.22 -5.73
N ASP A 256 32.37 8.61 -5.49
CA ASP A 256 31.07 9.30 -5.57
C ASP A 256 30.96 10.36 -4.44
N ILE A 257 31.51 10.08 -3.25
CA ILE A 257 31.56 11.07 -2.16
C ILE A 257 32.49 12.24 -2.51
N LEU A 258 33.60 11.98 -3.21
CA LEU A 258 34.50 13.05 -3.69
C LEU A 258 33.81 13.90 -4.76
N ASP A 259 33.04 13.31 -5.64
CA ASP A 259 32.29 14.04 -6.66
C ASP A 259 31.23 14.95 -6.00
N LEU A 260 30.48 14.44 -5.01
CA LEU A 260 29.54 15.23 -4.20
C LEU A 260 30.27 16.37 -3.44
N LEU A 261 31.45 16.11 -2.89
CA LEU A 261 32.23 17.13 -2.17
C LEU A 261 32.66 18.30 -3.09
N ASN A 262 32.92 18.03 -4.38
CA ASN A 262 33.25 19.06 -5.38
C ASN A 262 32.05 19.94 -5.71
N GLU A 263 30.82 19.41 -5.64
CA GLU A 263 29.58 20.18 -5.85
C GLU A 263 29.28 21.15 -4.70
N GLY A 264 29.76 20.86 -3.50
CA GLY A 264 29.61 21.73 -2.32
C GLY A 264 28.75 21.12 -1.23
N ASP A 265 27.93 21.94 -0.59
CA ASP A 265 26.90 21.47 0.33
C ASP A 265 25.79 20.81 -0.50
N ILE A 266 25.33 19.63 -0.06
CA ILE A 266 24.32 18.88 -0.78
C ILE A 266 23.00 18.85 -0.02
N GLU A 267 21.91 18.79 -0.76
CA GLU A 267 20.58 18.54 -0.20
C GLU A 267 20.04 17.21 -0.77
N THR A 268 19.49 16.40 0.09
CA THR A 268 18.76 15.19 -0.30
C THR A 268 17.33 15.25 0.20
N LYS A 269 16.40 14.64 -0.52
CA LYS A 269 14.98 14.62 -0.23
C LYS A 269 14.51 13.19 0.01
N CYS A 270 13.67 12.99 1.00
CA CYS A 270 13.06 11.69 1.23
C CYS A 270 11.89 11.48 0.28
N GLU A 271 11.94 10.47 -0.58
CA GLU A 271 10.86 10.14 -1.53
C GLU A 271 9.52 9.84 -0.83
N PHE A 272 9.53 9.30 0.39
CA PHE A 272 8.32 8.93 1.12
C PHE A 272 7.60 10.09 1.82
N CYS A 273 8.27 11.20 2.14
CA CYS A 273 7.63 12.29 2.90
C CYS A 273 8.09 13.69 2.49
N ASN A 274 8.86 13.80 1.43
CA ASN A 274 9.37 15.05 0.87
C ASN A 274 10.25 15.88 1.82
N LYS A 275 10.58 15.36 3.03
CA LYS A 275 11.46 16.04 3.97
C LYS A 275 12.87 16.13 3.42
N LYS A 276 13.45 17.34 3.48
CA LYS A 276 14.78 17.65 2.99
C LYS A 276 15.83 17.56 4.11
N TYR A 277 17.01 17.10 3.76
CA TYR A 277 18.17 16.98 4.65
C TYR A 277 19.40 17.54 3.96
N SER A 278 20.07 18.49 4.61
CA SER A 278 21.27 19.11 4.10
C SER A 278 22.52 18.52 4.78
N PHE A 279 23.58 18.36 4.00
CA PHE A 279 24.89 17.90 4.45
C PHE A 279 25.94 18.87 3.95
N SER A 280 26.75 19.37 4.90
CA SER A 280 27.84 20.29 4.61
C SER A 280 29.05 19.57 4.01
N LYS A 281 29.98 20.36 3.45
CA LYS A 281 31.27 19.82 3.01
C LYS A 281 32.04 19.13 4.15
N GLU A 282 31.91 19.60 5.39
CA GLU A 282 32.50 18.97 6.56
C GLU A 282 31.93 17.59 6.81
N ASP A 283 30.58 17.42 6.74
CA ASP A 283 29.93 16.12 6.85
C ASP A 283 30.49 15.12 5.81
N LEU A 284 30.64 15.56 4.55
CA LEU A 284 31.14 14.72 3.46
C LEU A 284 32.64 14.37 3.64
N LYS A 285 33.47 15.32 4.11
CA LYS A 285 34.85 15.03 4.43
C LYS A 285 35.02 13.99 5.53
N ASP A 286 34.15 14.03 6.55
CA ASP A 286 34.16 13.04 7.63
C ASP A 286 33.85 11.64 7.11
N LEU A 287 32.90 11.48 6.16
CA LEU A 287 32.65 10.21 5.52
C LEU A 287 33.87 9.62 4.79
N ILE A 288 34.74 10.47 4.23
CA ILE A 288 35.95 10.02 3.51
C ILE A 288 37.04 9.52 4.47
N LYS A 289 37.14 10.08 5.67
CA LYS A 289 38.15 9.67 6.68
C LYS A 289 37.94 8.24 7.17
N TRP A 290 36.72 7.73 7.11
CA TRP A 290 36.33 6.39 7.57
C TRP A 290 36.43 5.32 6.48
N LYS A 291 36.84 5.66 5.26
CA LYS A 291 37.07 4.81 4.09
C LYS A 291 38.52 4.81 3.61
#